data_e39954fc48869d68e4b98626a0b391d0
#
_entry.id   e39954fc48869d68e4b98626a0b391d0
#
_cell.length_a   1.000
_cell.length_b   1.000
_cell.length_c   1.000
_cell.angle_alpha   90.00
_cell.angle_beta   90.00
_cell.angle_gamma   90.00
#
_symmetry.space_group_name_H-M   'P 1'
#
loop_
_entity.id
_entity.type
_entity.pdbx_description
1 polymer ?
#
loop_
_entity_poly.entity_id
_entity_poly.type
_entity_poly.pdbx_seq_one_letter_code
_entity_poly.pdbx_strand_id
1 'polypeptide(L)'
;MNTESTVGPVLVVDFGAQYAQLIARRVREAHVFSEIIGHNLTAAEIAAKNPVGIIFSGGPASVHVDGAPSIDPGVYELGVPILGICYGAQLLARDLGGEVSRTDRGEYGRTELTVAADDVLFSAAQPRTQSVWMSHFDTITVPPVGATVTASTPETPAAAYEDVKNRRYGVQFHPEVVHTPHGQELLEHFLYDGCGLAPSWTMSSIIETQVELIRAQVGSGRAICGLSGGVDSAVAAALVHKAIGSQLTCVFVDTGLMRLGEGEQVVETFQRHQGIELIHVRAGDRFFERLAGLTDPEEKRKAIGELFIRIFEDAKGGLEDAKFLVQGTLYPDVIESGTKDAAKIKSHHNVGGLPDDMDFELVEPLRTLFKDEVRKVGTELGLPDEIVWRQPFPGPGLGVRIIGEVTPDKVEMLQKADAIVREEVKAAGLEREIWQAFAVLPDIRSVGVMGDERTYGYPAIIRAVTSEDAMTADWARLPYELLERMSSRIINEVPGINRVAYDITSKPPGTIEWE
;
A
#
# COMPACT_ATOMS: atom_id res chain seq x y z
N MET A 1 1.33 -6.84 37.04
CA MET A 1 0.06 -6.26 36.58
C MET A 1 0.30 -4.79 36.33
N ASN A 2 0.79 -4.45 35.17
CA ASN A 2 0.71 -3.11 34.61
C ASN A 2 0.26 -3.31 33.18
N THR A 3 -1.03 -3.19 32.97
CA THR A 3 -1.60 -2.98 31.65
C THR A 3 -1.20 -1.55 31.26
N GLU A 4 -0.07 -1.40 30.57
CA GLU A 4 0.17 -0.19 29.81
C GLU A 4 -0.98 -0.07 28.82
N SER A 5 -1.81 0.91 29.06
CA SER A 5 -2.91 1.29 28.20
C SER A 5 -2.34 1.56 26.80
N THR A 6 -2.68 0.70 25.85
CA THR A 6 -2.50 1.06 24.44
C THR A 6 -3.28 2.35 24.22
N VAL A 7 -2.57 3.44 23.93
CA VAL A 7 -3.16 4.72 23.58
C VAL A 7 -4.10 4.45 22.40
N GLY A 8 -5.37 4.90 22.48
CA GLY A 8 -6.35 4.68 21.43
C GLY A 8 -5.92 5.29 20.09
N PRO A 9 -6.57 4.97 18.98
CA PRO A 9 -6.23 5.47 17.66
C PRO A 9 -6.62 6.95 17.48
N VAL A 10 -5.93 7.64 16.58
CA VAL A 10 -6.48 8.81 15.91
C VAL A 10 -7.37 8.30 14.77
N LEU A 11 -8.65 8.63 14.83
CA LEU A 11 -9.60 8.21 13.80
C LEU A 11 -9.64 9.21 12.64
N VAL A 12 -9.44 8.73 11.42
CA VAL A 12 -9.63 9.51 10.19
C VAL A 12 -10.98 9.15 9.61
N VAL A 13 -11.91 10.09 9.66
CA VAL A 13 -13.25 9.91 9.08
C VAL A 13 -13.21 10.18 7.60
N ASP A 14 -13.56 9.17 6.80
CA ASP A 14 -13.60 9.26 5.35
C ASP A 14 -14.96 9.77 4.87
N PHE A 15 -14.96 10.96 4.26
CA PHE A 15 -16.14 11.58 3.62
C PHE A 15 -16.19 11.31 2.11
N GLY A 16 -15.39 10.38 1.58
CA GLY A 16 -15.40 9.93 0.18
C GLY A 16 -14.41 10.65 -0.73
N ALA A 17 -13.40 11.33 -0.17
CA ALA A 17 -12.28 11.86 -0.94
C ALA A 17 -11.09 10.89 -0.97
N GLN A 18 -10.27 11.00 -2.01
CA GLN A 18 -9.11 10.12 -2.20
C GLN A 18 -8.02 10.24 -1.10
N TYR A 19 -8.10 11.25 -0.24
CA TYR A 19 -7.00 11.62 0.67
C TYR A 19 -7.10 11.06 2.10
N ALA A 20 -8.18 10.34 2.46
CA ALA A 20 -8.30 9.77 3.81
C ALA A 20 -7.13 8.83 4.15
N GLN A 21 -6.69 8.01 3.19
CA GLN A 21 -5.52 7.14 3.36
C GLN A 21 -4.22 7.94 3.52
N LEU A 22 -4.08 9.04 2.77
CA LEU A 22 -2.91 9.91 2.87
C LEU A 22 -2.85 10.61 4.24
N ILE A 23 -3.98 11.12 4.74
CA ILE A 23 -4.08 11.69 6.09
C ILE A 23 -3.66 10.65 7.14
N ALA A 24 -4.20 9.43 7.07
CA ALA A 24 -3.83 8.36 8.00
C ALA A 24 -2.33 8.04 7.97
N ARG A 25 -1.72 8.03 6.79
CA ARG A 25 -0.26 7.86 6.62
C ARG A 25 0.52 9.00 7.26
N ARG A 26 0.11 10.26 7.05
CA ARG A 26 0.77 11.43 7.67
C ARG A 26 0.73 11.39 9.20
N VAL A 27 -0.39 10.93 9.78
CA VAL A 27 -0.49 10.69 11.23
C VAL A 27 0.51 9.63 11.69
N ARG A 28 0.71 8.57 10.91
CA ARG A 28 1.69 7.52 11.23
C ARG A 28 3.14 7.94 11.00
N GLU A 29 3.39 8.82 10.05
CA GLU A 29 4.70 9.47 9.87
C GLU A 29 5.07 10.33 11.09
N ALA A 30 4.06 10.90 11.79
CA ALA A 30 4.21 11.54 13.09
C ALA A 30 4.28 10.53 14.26
N HIS A 31 4.53 9.26 13.99
CA HIS A 31 4.63 8.20 15.01
C HIS A 31 3.39 8.05 15.91
N VAL A 32 2.21 8.29 15.38
CA VAL A 32 0.92 8.11 16.06
C VAL A 32 0.07 7.10 15.29
N PHE A 33 -0.57 6.17 16.02
CA PHE A 33 -1.43 5.17 15.39
C PHE A 33 -2.73 5.79 14.89
N SER A 34 -3.12 5.45 13.66
CA SER A 34 -4.36 5.93 13.02
C SER A 34 -5.21 4.80 12.45
N GLU A 35 -6.52 4.98 12.47
CA GLU A 35 -7.50 4.14 11.78
C GLU A 35 -8.42 4.98 10.90
N ILE A 36 -8.76 4.46 9.72
CA ILE A 36 -9.77 5.07 8.84
C ILE A 36 -11.14 4.45 9.13
N ILE A 37 -12.14 5.31 9.26
CA ILE A 37 -13.53 4.91 9.51
C ILE A 37 -14.47 5.62 8.53
N GLY A 38 -15.61 4.99 8.24
CA GLY A 38 -16.67 5.64 7.46
C GLY A 38 -17.41 6.72 8.24
N HIS A 39 -17.88 7.73 7.55
CA HIS A 39 -18.65 8.85 8.11
C HIS A 39 -20.04 8.46 8.66
N ASN A 40 -20.51 7.27 8.33
CA ASN A 40 -21.84 6.75 8.69
C ASN A 40 -21.88 6.03 10.05
N LEU A 41 -20.76 5.98 10.78
CA LEU A 41 -20.74 5.41 12.12
C LEU A 41 -21.42 6.36 13.13
N THR A 42 -22.12 5.77 14.10
CA THR A 42 -22.70 6.49 15.22
C THR A 42 -21.65 6.97 16.22
N ALA A 43 -21.96 8.00 16.98
CA ALA A 43 -21.08 8.47 18.05
C ALA A 43 -20.73 7.38 19.06
N ALA A 44 -21.65 6.45 19.34
CA ALA A 44 -21.40 5.32 20.23
C ALA A 44 -20.38 4.32 19.64
N GLU A 45 -20.47 4.01 18.34
CA GLU A 45 -19.51 3.14 17.66
C GLU A 45 -18.12 3.78 17.58
N ILE A 46 -18.06 5.10 17.37
CA ILE A 46 -16.80 5.87 17.38
C ILE A 46 -16.23 5.88 18.81
N ALA A 47 -17.03 6.14 19.82
CA ALA A 47 -16.58 6.13 21.22
C ALA A 47 -16.06 4.75 21.65
N ALA A 48 -16.67 3.65 21.17
CA ALA A 48 -16.24 2.29 21.47
C ALA A 48 -14.80 1.97 20.95
N LYS A 49 -14.30 2.74 19.98
CA LYS A 49 -12.92 2.64 19.51
C LYS A 49 -11.92 3.38 20.41
N ASN A 50 -12.41 4.08 21.43
CA ASN A 50 -11.60 4.85 22.38
C ASN A 50 -10.62 5.84 21.69
N PRO A 51 -11.10 6.72 20.79
CA PRO A 51 -10.23 7.62 20.03
C PRO A 51 -9.56 8.66 20.91
N VAL A 52 -8.32 8.99 20.58
CA VAL A 52 -7.54 10.05 21.24
C VAL A 52 -7.51 11.35 20.42
N GLY A 53 -7.91 11.29 19.17
CA GLY A 53 -8.09 12.40 18.25
C GLY A 53 -8.96 11.96 17.07
N ILE A 54 -9.62 12.89 16.42
CA ILE A 54 -10.45 12.63 15.23
C ILE A 54 -10.04 13.62 14.13
N ILE A 55 -9.82 13.14 12.92
CA ILE A 55 -9.57 13.99 11.76
C ILE A 55 -10.68 13.75 10.74
N PHE A 56 -11.37 14.81 10.34
CA PHE A 56 -12.35 14.78 9.26
C PHE A 56 -11.65 15.08 7.94
N SER A 57 -11.73 14.14 7.00
CA SER A 57 -11.07 14.26 5.69
C SER A 57 -11.76 15.28 4.78
N GLY A 58 -11.17 15.55 3.63
CA GLY A 58 -11.84 16.18 2.50
C GLY A 58 -13.04 15.34 2.00
N GLY A 59 -13.88 15.94 1.15
CA GLY A 59 -15.04 15.29 0.56
C GLY A 59 -15.25 15.75 -0.90
N PRO A 60 -15.97 14.96 -1.72
CA PRO A 60 -16.14 15.25 -3.15
C PRO A 60 -17.24 16.27 -3.44
N ALA A 61 -18.06 16.63 -2.44
CA ALA A 61 -19.27 17.42 -2.62
C ALA A 61 -19.28 18.69 -1.74
N SER A 62 -20.22 19.60 -2.04
CA SER A 62 -20.52 20.72 -1.15
C SER A 62 -21.27 20.24 0.11
N VAL A 63 -20.99 20.85 1.24
CA VAL A 63 -21.73 20.57 2.49
C VAL A 63 -23.21 20.96 2.44
N HIS A 64 -23.65 21.69 1.41
CA HIS A 64 -25.01 22.16 1.19
C HIS A 64 -25.82 21.28 0.24
N VAL A 65 -25.23 20.27 -0.39
CA VAL A 65 -25.96 19.39 -1.30
C VAL A 65 -26.78 18.39 -0.50
N ASP A 66 -28.03 18.15 -0.96
CA ASP A 66 -28.87 17.12 -0.36
C ASP A 66 -28.21 15.75 -0.43
N GLY A 67 -28.12 15.07 0.71
CA GLY A 67 -27.41 13.79 0.82
C GLY A 67 -25.89 13.92 0.93
N ALA A 68 -25.34 15.12 1.14
CA ALA A 68 -23.92 15.29 1.45
C ALA A 68 -23.49 14.44 2.65
N PRO A 69 -22.32 13.82 2.61
CA PRO A 69 -21.78 13.05 3.73
C PRO A 69 -21.79 13.88 5.01
N SER A 70 -22.29 13.32 6.11
CA SER A 70 -22.36 13.96 7.41
C SER A 70 -21.88 13.01 8.49
N ILE A 71 -21.66 13.52 9.69
CA ILE A 71 -21.30 12.75 10.86
C ILE A 71 -22.45 12.78 11.89
N ASP A 72 -22.54 11.77 12.75
CA ASP A 72 -23.44 11.82 13.90
C ASP A 72 -23.07 13.01 14.80
N PRO A 73 -24.00 13.97 15.04
CA PRO A 73 -23.72 15.15 15.88
C PRO A 73 -23.23 14.82 17.29
N GLY A 74 -23.55 13.64 17.84
CA GLY A 74 -23.02 13.17 19.11
C GLY A 74 -21.49 13.06 19.16
N VAL A 75 -20.82 13.02 18.01
CA VAL A 75 -19.35 13.01 17.94
C VAL A 75 -18.75 14.30 18.51
N TYR A 76 -19.44 15.43 18.34
CA TYR A 76 -18.99 16.71 18.89
C TYR A 76 -19.03 16.77 20.42
N GLU A 77 -19.80 15.88 21.06
CA GLU A 77 -19.96 15.79 22.51
C GLU A 77 -19.00 14.77 23.17
N LEU A 78 -18.22 14.02 22.39
CA LEU A 78 -17.29 13.02 22.93
C LEU A 78 -16.12 13.63 23.69
N GLY A 79 -15.88 14.93 23.55
CA GLY A 79 -14.77 15.62 24.21
C GLY A 79 -13.38 15.25 23.64
N VAL A 80 -13.33 14.57 22.49
CA VAL A 80 -12.13 14.23 21.77
C VAL A 80 -11.71 15.41 20.86
N PRO A 81 -10.41 15.75 20.74
CA PRO A 81 -9.95 16.76 19.80
C PRO A 81 -10.33 16.42 18.35
N ILE A 82 -10.81 17.42 17.59
CA ILE A 82 -11.23 17.24 16.20
C ILE A 82 -10.51 18.24 15.30
N LEU A 83 -9.89 17.74 14.22
CA LEU A 83 -9.36 18.55 13.13
C LEU A 83 -10.18 18.30 11.86
N GLY A 84 -10.77 19.34 11.28
CA GLY A 84 -11.38 19.29 9.96
C GLY A 84 -10.41 19.73 8.87
N ILE A 85 -10.37 18.99 7.75
CA ILE A 85 -9.58 19.31 6.56
C ILE A 85 -10.52 19.53 5.38
N CYS A 86 -10.45 20.68 4.73
CA CYS A 86 -11.23 21.06 3.56
C CYS A 86 -12.75 20.85 3.81
N TYR A 87 -13.37 19.83 3.23
CA TYR A 87 -14.76 19.47 3.50
C TYR A 87 -15.04 19.25 4.98
N GLY A 88 -14.15 18.55 5.69
CA GLY A 88 -14.27 18.32 7.13
C GLY A 88 -14.27 19.61 7.94
N ALA A 89 -13.48 20.62 7.54
CA ALA A 89 -13.49 21.94 8.17
C ALA A 89 -14.79 22.71 7.87
N GLN A 90 -15.30 22.60 6.65
CA GLN A 90 -16.60 23.18 6.27
C GLN A 90 -17.75 22.54 7.04
N LEU A 91 -17.72 21.22 7.20
CA LEU A 91 -18.72 20.48 7.99
C LEU A 91 -18.73 20.94 9.44
N LEU A 92 -17.55 21.04 10.08
CA LEU A 92 -17.38 21.58 11.43
C LEU A 92 -17.91 23.02 11.53
N ALA A 93 -17.57 23.89 10.57
CA ALA A 93 -18.04 25.28 10.57
C ALA A 93 -19.56 25.36 10.50
N ARG A 94 -20.18 24.64 9.57
CA ARG A 94 -21.64 24.59 9.39
C ARG A 94 -22.35 24.08 10.64
N ASP A 95 -21.91 22.94 11.17
CA ASP A 95 -22.59 22.23 12.25
C ASP A 95 -22.44 22.95 13.61
N LEU A 96 -21.40 23.79 13.75
CA LEU A 96 -21.10 24.52 14.99
C LEU A 96 -21.39 26.04 14.89
N GLY A 97 -22.29 26.43 13.99
CA GLY A 97 -22.85 27.77 13.90
C GLY A 97 -22.00 28.82 13.20
N GLY A 98 -21.02 28.39 12.40
CA GLY A 98 -20.34 29.20 11.42
C GLY A 98 -21.09 29.25 10.08
N GLU A 99 -20.46 29.85 9.05
CA GLU A 99 -21.03 29.98 7.72
C GLU A 99 -20.06 29.45 6.65
N VAL A 100 -20.62 28.63 5.76
CA VAL A 100 -19.95 28.18 4.55
C VAL A 100 -20.72 28.72 3.37
N SER A 101 -20.06 29.43 2.47
CA SER A 101 -20.72 30.08 1.34
C SER A 101 -20.05 29.68 0.04
N ARG A 102 -20.86 29.58 -1.02
CA ARG A 102 -20.34 29.43 -2.35
C ARG A 102 -19.87 30.80 -2.84
N THR A 103 -18.60 30.91 -3.17
CA THR A 103 -18.03 32.13 -3.76
C THR A 103 -18.03 32.03 -5.28
N ASP A 104 -17.91 33.18 -5.96
CA ASP A 104 -17.83 33.22 -7.43
C ASP A 104 -16.49 32.66 -7.96
N ARG A 105 -15.53 32.45 -7.07
CA ARG A 105 -14.19 31.94 -7.39
C ARG A 105 -13.80 30.84 -6.40
N GLY A 106 -13.52 29.63 -6.94
CA GLY A 106 -12.89 28.57 -6.18
C GLY A 106 -11.37 28.78 -6.08
N GLU A 107 -10.74 28.18 -5.10
CA GLU A 107 -9.28 28.11 -4.97
C GLU A 107 -8.81 26.70 -5.32
N TYR A 108 -7.96 26.59 -6.36
CA TYR A 108 -7.39 25.33 -6.83
C TYR A 108 -5.89 25.46 -7.06
N GLY A 109 -5.12 24.54 -6.49
CA GLY A 109 -3.67 24.51 -6.61
C GLY A 109 -2.96 25.32 -5.53
N ARG A 110 -1.77 25.81 -5.84
CA ARG A 110 -0.94 26.54 -4.89
C ARG A 110 -1.52 27.91 -4.61
N THR A 111 -1.75 28.18 -3.33
CA THR A 111 -2.29 29.45 -2.83
C THR A 111 -1.41 29.96 -1.70
N GLU A 112 -1.28 31.27 -1.59
CA GLU A 112 -0.56 31.93 -0.50
C GLU A 112 -1.45 32.06 0.72
N LEU A 113 -1.02 31.48 1.84
CA LEU A 113 -1.67 31.54 3.14
C LEU A 113 -0.98 32.59 4.01
N THR A 114 -1.75 33.48 4.61
CA THR A 114 -1.27 34.42 5.63
C THR A 114 -1.66 33.93 7.01
N VAL A 115 -0.68 33.59 7.85
CA VAL A 115 -0.87 33.18 9.25
C VAL A 115 -0.97 34.43 10.14
N ALA A 116 -2.13 34.61 10.79
CA ALA A 116 -2.44 35.79 11.60
C ALA A 116 -2.07 35.62 13.08
N ALA A 117 -2.16 34.39 13.60
CA ALA A 117 -1.92 34.09 15.01
C ALA A 117 -1.15 32.78 15.17
N ASP A 118 -0.32 32.72 16.21
CA ASP A 118 0.29 31.49 16.70
C ASP A 118 -0.63 30.92 17.78
N ASP A 119 -1.06 29.68 17.62
CA ASP A 119 -1.84 28.96 18.60
C ASP A 119 -1.46 27.48 18.55
N VAL A 120 -2.40 26.53 18.46
CA VAL A 120 -2.06 25.11 18.42
C VAL A 120 -1.53 24.67 17.05
N LEU A 121 -2.22 25.03 15.95
CA LEU A 121 -1.85 24.55 14.60
C LEU A 121 -0.62 25.25 14.01
N PHE A 122 -0.36 26.49 14.39
CA PHE A 122 0.74 27.30 13.87
C PHE A 122 1.69 27.73 14.99
N SER A 123 2.97 27.67 14.75
CA SER A 123 4.00 28.10 15.69
C SER A 123 4.73 29.35 15.21
N ALA A 124 5.33 30.08 16.15
CA ALA A 124 6.17 31.24 15.85
C ALA A 124 7.41 30.92 14.99
N ALA A 125 7.81 29.66 14.92
CA ALA A 125 8.93 29.19 14.11
C ALA A 125 8.59 29.09 12.62
N GLN A 126 7.30 29.01 12.28
CA GLN A 126 6.85 28.89 10.89
C GLN A 126 6.76 30.26 10.19
N PRO A 127 6.95 30.31 8.86
CA PRO A 127 6.76 31.54 8.10
C PRO A 127 5.32 32.07 8.22
N ARG A 128 5.17 33.39 8.37
CA ARG A 128 3.84 34.04 8.38
C ARG A 128 3.13 33.96 7.04
N THR A 129 3.88 33.82 5.96
CA THR A 129 3.36 33.61 4.61
C THR A 129 3.85 32.26 4.13
N GLN A 130 2.91 31.37 3.80
CA GLN A 130 3.19 30.00 3.43
C GLN A 130 2.48 29.63 2.13
N SER A 131 3.02 28.68 1.37
CA SER A 131 2.33 28.09 0.23
C SER A 131 1.55 26.86 0.71
N VAL A 132 0.26 26.82 0.40
CA VAL A 132 -0.62 25.70 0.71
C VAL A 132 -1.33 25.21 -0.56
N TRP A 133 -1.86 23.98 -0.51
CA TRP A 133 -2.63 23.42 -1.60
C TRP A 133 -4.13 23.55 -1.31
N MET A 134 -4.83 24.30 -2.16
CA MET A 134 -6.28 24.44 -2.11
C MET A 134 -6.96 23.57 -3.18
N SER A 135 -8.16 23.09 -2.85
CA SER A 135 -9.00 22.33 -3.79
C SER A 135 -10.47 22.43 -3.37
N HIS A 136 -11.05 23.63 -3.45
CA HIS A 136 -12.43 23.84 -3.02
C HIS A 136 -13.13 24.95 -3.82
N PHE A 137 -14.45 24.90 -3.82
CA PHE A 137 -15.32 25.94 -4.36
C PHE A 137 -16.08 26.66 -3.24
N ASP A 138 -16.57 25.90 -2.25
CA ASP A 138 -17.22 26.46 -1.07
C ASP A 138 -16.17 26.92 -0.07
N THR A 139 -16.41 28.07 0.55
CA THR A 139 -15.47 28.77 1.40
C THR A 139 -16.05 29.02 2.78
N ILE A 140 -15.26 28.81 3.81
CA ILE A 140 -15.63 29.17 5.20
C ILE A 140 -15.52 30.68 5.34
N THR A 141 -16.67 31.36 5.42
CA THR A 141 -16.75 32.82 5.57
C THR A 141 -16.83 33.26 7.01
N VAL A 142 -17.44 32.43 7.88
CA VAL A 142 -17.51 32.64 9.32
C VAL A 142 -17.08 31.35 10.03
N PRO A 143 -16.09 31.39 10.92
CA PRO A 143 -15.65 30.20 11.66
C PRO A 143 -16.75 29.73 12.65
N PRO A 144 -16.63 28.52 13.24
CA PRO A 144 -17.52 28.07 14.32
C PRO A 144 -17.62 29.07 15.47
N VAL A 145 -18.74 29.06 16.15
CA VAL A 145 -18.96 29.94 17.34
C VAL A 145 -17.89 29.65 18.40
N GLY A 146 -17.15 30.69 18.79
CA GLY A 146 -16.09 30.61 19.79
C GLY A 146 -14.69 30.31 19.21
N ALA A 147 -14.59 30.00 17.92
CA ALA A 147 -13.31 29.82 17.26
C ALA A 147 -12.68 31.15 16.84
N THR A 148 -11.36 31.18 16.82
CA THR A 148 -10.53 32.28 16.33
C THR A 148 -9.97 31.93 14.96
N VAL A 149 -10.01 32.86 14.00
CA VAL A 149 -9.34 32.69 12.71
C VAL A 149 -7.84 32.86 12.92
N THR A 150 -7.06 31.83 12.55
CA THR A 150 -5.60 31.79 12.69
C THR A 150 -4.86 31.99 11.37
N ALA A 151 -5.54 31.72 10.23
CA ALA A 151 -4.96 32.03 8.92
C ALA A 151 -6.05 32.33 7.88
N SER A 152 -5.67 33.06 6.83
CA SER A 152 -6.53 33.48 5.73
C SER A 152 -5.80 33.45 4.38
N THR A 153 -6.58 33.38 3.29
CA THR A 153 -6.12 33.70 1.92
C THR A 153 -6.91 34.89 1.39
N PRO A 154 -6.58 35.44 0.22
CA PRO A 154 -7.37 36.50 -0.40
C PRO A 154 -8.84 36.16 -0.63
N GLU A 155 -9.16 34.89 -0.91
CA GLU A 155 -10.52 34.43 -1.24
C GLU A 155 -11.18 33.67 -0.06
N THR A 156 -10.39 33.18 0.91
CA THR A 156 -10.88 32.42 2.07
C THR A 156 -10.54 33.15 3.37
N PRO A 157 -11.50 33.93 3.95
CA PRO A 157 -11.27 34.71 5.17
C PRO A 157 -10.93 33.86 6.39
N ALA A 158 -11.46 32.64 6.47
CA ALA A 158 -11.21 31.67 7.53
C ALA A 158 -10.55 30.41 6.96
N ALA A 159 -9.37 30.57 6.37
CA ALA A 159 -8.59 29.44 5.82
C ALA A 159 -8.07 28.49 6.90
N ALA A 160 -7.89 28.98 8.13
CA ALA A 160 -7.72 28.16 9.32
C ALA A 160 -8.39 28.83 10.51
N TYR A 161 -8.92 28.00 11.43
CA TYR A 161 -9.54 28.44 12.67
C TYR A 161 -9.30 27.44 13.80
N GLU A 162 -9.30 27.95 15.04
CA GLU A 162 -9.05 27.17 16.24
C GLU A 162 -10.01 27.55 17.37
N ASP A 163 -10.70 26.57 17.96
CA ASP A 163 -11.40 26.65 19.25
C ASP A 163 -10.63 25.78 20.25
N VAL A 164 -9.60 26.33 20.81
CA VAL A 164 -8.70 25.64 21.75
C VAL A 164 -9.42 25.14 22.98
N LYS A 165 -10.44 25.89 23.45
CA LYS A 165 -11.23 25.53 24.63
C LYS A 165 -12.00 24.22 24.43
N ASN A 166 -12.60 24.03 23.25
CA ASN A 166 -13.35 22.84 22.91
C ASN A 166 -12.51 21.84 22.07
N ARG A 167 -11.22 22.14 21.84
CA ARG A 167 -10.26 21.35 21.05
C ARG A 167 -10.77 21.02 19.66
N ARG A 168 -11.25 22.06 18.94
CA ARG A 168 -11.79 21.95 17.59
C ARG A 168 -11.00 22.84 16.65
N TYR A 169 -10.49 22.26 15.60
CA TYR A 169 -9.56 22.88 14.66
C TYR A 169 -10.03 22.66 13.23
N GLY A 170 -9.78 23.60 12.35
CA GLY A 170 -10.13 23.45 10.95
C GLY A 170 -9.18 24.16 10.02
N VAL A 171 -8.88 23.52 8.89
CA VAL A 171 -8.09 24.09 7.79
C VAL A 171 -8.82 23.85 6.46
N GLN A 172 -8.92 24.90 5.63
CA GLN A 172 -9.55 24.81 4.31
C GLN A 172 -8.65 24.16 3.27
N PHE A 173 -7.33 24.23 3.46
CA PHE A 173 -6.32 23.63 2.59
C PHE A 173 -6.02 22.18 2.97
N HIS A 174 -5.21 21.53 2.16
CA HIS A 174 -4.79 20.14 2.33
C HIS A 174 -3.37 20.05 2.93
N PRO A 175 -3.22 19.85 4.25
CA PRO A 175 -1.91 19.72 4.89
C PRO A 175 -1.24 18.37 4.58
N GLU A 176 -2.03 17.35 4.19
CA GLU A 176 -1.54 16.00 3.93
C GLU A 176 -0.74 15.86 2.63
N VAL A 177 -0.92 16.78 1.68
CA VAL A 177 -0.27 16.67 0.37
C VAL A 177 1.12 17.33 0.35
N VAL A 178 2.00 16.81 -0.49
CA VAL A 178 3.40 17.29 -0.62
C VAL A 178 3.51 18.77 -1.07
N HIS A 179 2.45 19.30 -1.67
CA HIS A 179 2.39 20.68 -2.14
C HIS A 179 2.11 21.72 -1.04
N THR A 180 1.87 21.26 0.20
CA THR A 180 1.79 22.07 1.42
C THR A 180 3.06 21.80 2.26
N PRO A 181 4.15 22.57 2.08
CA PRO A 181 5.46 22.25 2.65
C PRO A 181 5.48 22.11 4.19
N HIS A 182 4.67 22.89 4.90
CA HIS A 182 4.54 22.85 6.37
C HIS A 182 3.33 22.03 6.85
N GLY A 183 2.73 21.23 5.96
CA GLY A 183 1.53 20.47 6.29
C GLY A 183 1.78 19.36 7.31
N GLN A 184 2.94 18.68 7.23
CA GLN A 184 3.31 17.66 8.21
C GLN A 184 3.50 18.26 9.61
N GLU A 185 4.17 19.41 9.72
CA GLU A 185 4.36 20.14 10.98
C GLU A 185 3.01 20.54 11.60
N LEU A 186 2.05 21.01 10.79
CA LEU A 186 0.72 21.34 11.25
C LEU A 186 -0.02 20.11 11.82
N LEU A 187 0.06 18.96 11.15
CA LEU A 187 -0.51 17.71 11.65
C LEU A 187 0.15 17.27 12.96
N GLU A 188 1.47 17.41 13.07
CA GLU A 188 2.22 17.11 14.30
C GLU A 188 1.79 18.01 15.45
N HIS A 189 1.60 19.32 15.23
CA HIS A 189 1.06 20.24 16.23
C HIS A 189 -0.33 19.82 16.70
N PHE A 190 -1.24 19.48 15.78
CA PHE A 190 -2.55 18.94 16.17
C PHE A 190 -2.42 17.69 17.04
N LEU A 191 -1.54 16.75 16.66
CA LEU A 191 -1.37 15.49 17.37
C LEU A 191 -0.72 15.67 18.74
N TYR A 192 0.36 16.45 18.81
CA TYR A 192 1.16 16.57 20.03
C TYR A 192 0.59 17.63 20.97
N ASP A 193 0.24 18.80 20.46
CA ASP A 193 -0.23 19.92 21.27
C ASP A 193 -1.77 19.90 21.41
N GLY A 194 -2.49 19.66 20.33
CA GLY A 194 -3.96 19.60 20.33
C GLY A 194 -4.53 18.36 20.99
N CYS A 195 -3.97 17.18 20.70
CA CYS A 195 -4.40 15.91 21.30
C CYS A 195 -3.59 15.52 22.54
N GLY A 196 -2.42 16.11 22.79
CA GLY A 196 -1.56 15.80 23.92
C GLY A 196 -0.87 14.44 23.78
N LEU A 197 -0.60 13.99 22.55
CA LEU A 197 0.00 12.68 22.25
C LEU A 197 1.52 12.75 22.26
N ALA A 198 2.14 11.62 22.54
CA ALA A 198 3.56 11.41 22.34
C ALA A 198 3.81 10.43 21.17
N PRO A 199 4.90 10.59 20.44
CA PRO A 199 5.27 9.66 19.36
C PRO A 199 5.54 8.27 19.95
N SER A 200 4.70 7.27 19.65
CA SER A 200 4.77 5.91 20.20
C SER A 200 4.65 4.82 19.14
N TRP A 201 4.16 5.16 17.95
CA TRP A 201 4.04 4.23 16.82
C TRP A 201 5.37 4.07 16.11
N THR A 202 6.23 3.20 16.66
CA THR A 202 7.57 2.89 16.14
C THR A 202 7.63 1.45 15.65
N MET A 203 8.60 1.12 14.82
CA MET A 203 8.76 -0.25 14.32
C MET A 203 8.95 -1.25 15.45
N SER A 204 9.73 -0.90 16.47
CA SER A 204 9.95 -1.75 17.65
C SER A 204 8.65 -1.96 18.42
N SER A 205 7.86 -0.90 18.68
CA SER A 205 6.58 -1.03 19.41
C SER A 205 5.55 -1.84 18.62
N ILE A 206 5.54 -1.70 17.27
CA ILE A 206 4.69 -2.51 16.39
C ILE A 206 5.06 -3.99 16.50
N ILE A 207 6.36 -4.31 16.41
CA ILE A 207 6.84 -5.69 16.51
C ILE A 207 6.49 -6.30 17.85
N GLU A 208 6.74 -5.60 18.95
CA GLU A 208 6.43 -6.05 20.31
C GLU A 208 4.94 -6.33 20.47
N THR A 209 4.09 -5.38 20.08
CA THR A 209 2.63 -5.52 20.16
C THR A 209 2.14 -6.72 19.31
N GLN A 210 2.61 -6.84 18.08
CA GLN A 210 2.20 -7.96 17.21
C GLN A 210 2.67 -9.31 17.75
N VAL A 211 3.88 -9.39 18.29
CA VAL A 211 4.40 -10.62 18.92
C VAL A 211 3.53 -11.05 20.10
N GLU A 212 3.08 -10.12 20.94
CA GLU A 212 2.20 -10.42 22.07
C GLU A 212 0.80 -10.89 21.60
N LEU A 213 0.22 -10.21 20.62
CA LEU A 213 -1.08 -10.59 20.04
C LEU A 213 -1.02 -11.98 19.40
N ILE A 214 0.01 -12.27 18.62
CA ILE A 214 0.20 -13.59 17.98
C ILE A 214 0.34 -14.69 19.04
N ARG A 215 1.15 -14.45 20.09
CA ARG A 215 1.30 -15.41 21.20
C ARG A 215 0.01 -15.69 21.92
N ALA A 216 -0.77 -14.64 22.18
CA ALA A 216 -2.08 -14.78 22.83
C ALA A 216 -3.08 -15.55 21.97
N GLN A 217 -3.09 -15.29 20.66
CA GLN A 217 -3.99 -15.93 19.71
C GLN A 217 -3.62 -17.41 19.48
N VAL A 218 -2.36 -17.70 19.18
CA VAL A 218 -1.90 -19.05 18.80
C VAL A 218 -1.74 -19.96 20.02
N GLY A 219 -1.31 -19.43 21.16
CA GLY A 219 -1.08 -20.21 22.38
C GLY A 219 -0.09 -21.35 22.14
N SER A 220 -0.54 -22.59 22.42
CA SER A 220 0.24 -23.81 22.18
C SER A 220 -0.04 -24.47 20.82
N GLY A 221 -0.85 -23.84 19.96
CA GLY A 221 -1.20 -24.37 18.65
C GLY A 221 -0.07 -24.27 17.64
N ARG A 222 -0.27 -24.85 16.46
CA ARG A 222 0.65 -24.73 15.31
C ARG A 222 0.04 -23.85 14.24
N ALA A 223 0.90 -23.09 13.57
CA ALA A 223 0.54 -22.21 12.46
C ALA A 223 1.27 -22.63 11.17
N ILE A 224 0.61 -22.44 10.04
CA ILE A 224 1.17 -22.64 8.70
C ILE A 224 1.19 -21.30 7.96
N CYS A 225 2.23 -21.04 7.19
CA CYS A 225 2.38 -19.83 6.37
C CYS A 225 2.76 -20.19 4.94
N GLY A 226 1.99 -19.74 3.95
CA GLY A 226 2.38 -19.82 2.55
C GLY A 226 3.37 -18.70 2.20
N LEU A 227 4.58 -19.04 1.79
CA LEU A 227 5.54 -18.06 1.27
C LEU A 227 5.38 -17.92 -0.24
N SER A 228 4.99 -16.72 -0.67
CA SER A 228 4.86 -16.39 -2.10
C SER A 228 6.13 -15.77 -2.69
N GLY A 229 7.18 -15.59 -1.89
CA GLY A 229 8.36 -14.81 -2.26
C GLY A 229 8.16 -13.28 -2.18
N GLY A 230 6.95 -12.81 -1.90
CA GLY A 230 6.64 -11.38 -1.69
C GLY A 230 7.03 -10.90 -0.30
N VAL A 231 7.24 -9.57 -0.14
CA VAL A 231 7.62 -8.95 1.13
C VAL A 231 6.58 -9.18 2.22
N ASP A 232 5.28 -9.19 1.89
CA ASP A 232 4.21 -9.29 2.89
C ASP A 232 4.19 -10.66 3.55
N SER A 233 4.22 -11.75 2.77
CA SER A 233 4.35 -13.11 3.31
C SER A 233 5.67 -13.31 4.07
N ALA A 234 6.74 -12.67 3.60
CA ALA A 234 8.04 -12.74 4.25
C ALA A 234 8.04 -12.09 5.64
N VAL A 235 7.51 -10.87 5.75
CA VAL A 235 7.43 -10.14 7.02
C VAL A 235 6.44 -10.79 7.97
N ALA A 236 5.29 -11.25 7.46
CA ALA A 236 4.31 -12.00 8.27
C ALA A 236 4.94 -13.27 8.87
N ALA A 237 5.65 -14.07 8.07
CA ALA A 237 6.33 -15.27 8.54
C ALA A 237 7.41 -14.93 9.60
N ALA A 238 8.22 -13.90 9.38
CA ALA A 238 9.26 -13.49 10.33
C ALA A 238 8.68 -13.00 11.66
N LEU A 239 7.58 -12.21 11.64
CA LEU A 239 6.86 -11.78 12.85
C LEU A 239 6.30 -12.97 13.64
N VAL A 240 5.61 -13.87 12.94
CA VAL A 240 5.01 -15.06 13.58
C VAL A 240 6.11 -15.98 14.12
N HIS A 241 7.19 -16.18 13.36
CA HIS A 241 8.34 -16.97 13.89
C HIS A 241 8.96 -16.34 15.13
N LYS A 242 9.13 -15.01 15.16
CA LYS A 242 9.59 -14.28 16.36
C LYS A 242 8.65 -14.48 17.56
N ALA A 243 7.35 -14.63 17.31
CA ALA A 243 6.36 -14.82 18.36
C ALA A 243 6.30 -16.26 18.89
N ILE A 244 6.24 -17.26 18.02
CA ILE A 244 5.92 -18.66 18.37
C ILE A 244 7.01 -19.68 17.98
N GLY A 245 8.10 -19.24 17.35
CA GLY A 245 9.25 -20.09 17.03
C GLY A 245 8.89 -21.31 16.19
N SER A 246 9.25 -22.50 16.68
CA SER A 246 9.05 -23.79 15.99
C SER A 246 7.59 -24.24 15.84
N GLN A 247 6.62 -23.50 16.40
CA GLN A 247 5.20 -23.77 16.15
C GLN A 247 4.76 -23.30 14.76
N LEU A 248 5.59 -22.47 14.06
CA LEU A 248 5.37 -22.05 12.69
C LEU A 248 6.07 -23.00 11.71
N THR A 249 5.33 -23.49 10.71
CA THR A 249 5.88 -24.14 9.53
C THR A 249 5.51 -23.32 8.30
N CYS A 250 6.51 -22.99 7.49
CA CYS A 250 6.29 -22.29 6.22
C CYS A 250 6.25 -23.30 5.07
N VAL A 251 5.40 -23.05 4.09
CA VAL A 251 5.33 -23.79 2.82
C VAL A 251 5.68 -22.84 1.69
N PHE A 252 6.70 -23.18 0.95
CA PHE A 252 7.09 -22.47 -0.26
C PHE A 252 6.85 -23.37 -1.47
N VAL A 253 5.96 -22.92 -2.35
CA VAL A 253 5.67 -23.60 -3.63
C VAL A 253 6.44 -22.93 -4.74
N ASP A 254 7.49 -23.58 -5.22
CA ASP A 254 8.21 -23.16 -6.41
C ASP A 254 7.43 -23.62 -7.66
N THR A 255 6.80 -22.65 -8.28
CA THR A 255 5.95 -22.87 -9.46
C THR A 255 6.75 -23.01 -10.77
N GLY A 256 8.06 -22.79 -10.74
CA GLY A 256 8.87 -22.65 -11.94
C GLY A 256 8.64 -21.34 -12.73
N LEU A 257 7.69 -20.51 -12.29
CA LEU A 257 7.34 -19.22 -12.91
C LEU A 257 7.95 -18.04 -12.15
N MET A 258 8.90 -18.30 -11.26
CA MET A 258 9.59 -17.29 -10.48
C MET A 258 10.72 -16.62 -11.27
N ARG A 259 11.19 -15.47 -10.80
CA ARG A 259 12.39 -14.82 -11.36
C ARG A 259 13.62 -15.71 -11.19
N LEU A 260 14.64 -15.46 -12.00
CA LEU A 260 15.90 -16.19 -11.92
C LEU A 260 16.51 -16.10 -10.50
N GLY A 261 16.80 -17.26 -9.90
CA GLY A 261 17.42 -17.36 -8.57
C GLY A 261 16.50 -17.03 -7.37
N GLU A 262 15.23 -16.69 -7.62
CA GLU A 262 14.31 -16.24 -6.56
C GLU A 262 13.90 -17.38 -5.63
N GLY A 263 13.67 -18.57 -6.15
CA GLY A 263 13.33 -19.74 -5.34
C GLY A 263 14.44 -20.12 -4.36
N GLU A 264 15.67 -20.16 -4.81
CA GLU A 264 16.86 -20.43 -3.99
C GLU A 264 17.03 -19.35 -2.90
N GLN A 265 16.83 -18.08 -3.26
CA GLN A 265 16.93 -16.96 -2.32
C GLN A 265 15.90 -17.08 -1.18
N VAL A 266 14.65 -17.47 -1.50
CA VAL A 266 13.61 -17.68 -0.47
C VAL A 266 14.04 -18.79 0.47
N VAL A 267 14.46 -19.94 -0.05
CA VAL A 267 14.91 -21.08 0.78
C VAL A 267 16.09 -20.69 1.67
N GLU A 268 17.09 -20.01 1.11
CA GLU A 268 18.27 -19.59 1.85
C GLU A 268 17.93 -18.61 2.98
N THR A 269 17.08 -17.64 2.70
CA THR A 269 16.68 -16.63 3.69
C THR A 269 15.90 -17.25 4.84
N PHE A 270 14.86 -18.03 4.55
CA PHE A 270 13.97 -18.51 5.60
C PHE A 270 14.51 -19.71 6.34
N GLN A 271 15.08 -20.68 5.63
CA GLN A 271 15.57 -21.88 6.26
C GLN A 271 16.95 -21.70 6.91
N ARG A 272 17.90 -21.02 6.24
CA ARG A 272 19.28 -20.90 6.73
C ARG A 272 19.50 -19.68 7.62
N HIS A 273 18.98 -18.51 7.26
CA HIS A 273 19.24 -17.28 8.01
C HIS A 273 18.23 -17.07 9.14
N GLN A 274 16.95 -17.35 8.90
CA GLN A 274 15.90 -17.16 9.92
C GLN A 274 15.65 -18.41 10.77
N GLY A 275 16.12 -19.59 10.35
CA GLY A 275 15.91 -20.85 11.06
C GLY A 275 14.46 -21.31 11.11
N ILE A 276 13.63 -20.90 10.14
CA ILE A 276 12.22 -21.26 10.05
C ILE A 276 12.09 -22.64 9.41
N GLU A 277 11.23 -23.50 9.96
CA GLU A 277 10.87 -24.76 9.34
C GLU A 277 10.18 -24.52 8.00
N LEU A 278 10.80 -24.95 6.89
CA LEU A 278 10.35 -24.69 5.54
C LEU A 278 10.13 -25.98 4.74
N ILE A 279 8.90 -26.22 4.31
CA ILE A 279 8.56 -27.22 3.32
C ILE A 279 8.69 -26.60 1.94
N HIS A 280 9.71 -27.02 1.18
CA HIS A 280 9.93 -26.55 -0.18
C HIS A 280 9.36 -27.55 -1.18
N VAL A 281 8.29 -27.16 -1.87
CA VAL A 281 7.62 -27.98 -2.90
C VAL A 281 8.04 -27.49 -4.28
N ARG A 282 8.84 -28.28 -4.99
CA ARG A 282 9.21 -28.01 -6.39
C ARG A 282 8.11 -28.54 -7.30
N ALA A 283 7.33 -27.64 -7.87
CA ALA A 283 6.13 -27.99 -8.63
C ALA A 283 6.16 -27.49 -10.10
N GLY A 284 7.30 -26.98 -10.59
CA GLY A 284 7.41 -26.37 -11.91
C GLY A 284 6.83 -27.23 -13.02
N ASP A 285 7.17 -28.52 -13.07
CA ASP A 285 6.67 -29.45 -14.12
C ASP A 285 5.13 -29.53 -14.10
N ARG A 286 4.50 -29.58 -12.91
CA ARG A 286 3.04 -29.61 -12.77
C ARG A 286 2.38 -28.33 -13.29
N PHE A 287 3.02 -27.17 -13.07
CA PHE A 287 2.52 -25.89 -13.58
C PHE A 287 2.68 -25.81 -15.11
N PHE A 288 3.81 -26.22 -15.67
CA PHE A 288 3.99 -26.24 -17.12
C PHE A 288 3.00 -27.18 -17.81
N GLU A 289 2.76 -28.36 -17.25
CA GLU A 289 1.76 -29.29 -17.77
C GLU A 289 0.35 -28.70 -17.73
N ARG A 290 -0.01 -28.02 -16.61
CA ARG A 290 -1.34 -27.40 -16.44
C ARG A 290 -1.56 -26.18 -17.35
N LEU A 291 -0.48 -25.49 -17.73
CA LEU A 291 -0.50 -24.30 -18.60
C LEU A 291 -0.38 -24.62 -20.10
N ALA A 292 -0.08 -25.87 -20.45
CA ALA A 292 0.10 -26.26 -21.85
C ALA A 292 -1.15 -25.95 -22.69
N GLY A 293 -0.97 -25.21 -23.79
CA GLY A 293 -2.02 -24.79 -24.69
C GLY A 293 -2.88 -23.60 -24.19
N LEU A 294 -2.69 -23.12 -22.96
CA LEU A 294 -3.42 -21.95 -22.47
C LEU A 294 -2.77 -20.66 -22.96
N THR A 295 -3.57 -19.80 -23.58
CA THR A 295 -3.13 -18.50 -24.10
C THR A 295 -3.95 -17.32 -23.56
N ASP A 296 -5.15 -17.57 -23.03
CA ASP A 296 -5.97 -16.55 -22.40
C ASP A 296 -5.44 -16.17 -21.01
N PRO A 297 -5.26 -14.88 -20.70
CA PRO A 297 -4.69 -14.42 -19.43
C PRO A 297 -5.49 -14.88 -18.20
N GLU A 298 -6.82 -14.84 -18.26
CA GLU A 298 -7.67 -15.22 -17.14
C GLU A 298 -7.68 -16.73 -16.92
N GLU A 299 -7.62 -17.52 -18.00
CA GLU A 299 -7.48 -18.97 -17.90
C GLU A 299 -6.13 -19.35 -17.27
N LYS A 300 -5.04 -18.68 -17.66
CA LYS A 300 -3.72 -18.87 -17.06
C LYS A 300 -3.74 -18.54 -15.55
N ARG A 301 -4.30 -17.38 -15.17
CA ARG A 301 -4.42 -16.96 -13.77
C ARG A 301 -5.19 -17.96 -12.93
N LYS A 302 -6.35 -18.43 -13.42
CA LYS A 302 -7.17 -19.44 -12.75
C LYS A 302 -6.42 -20.77 -12.61
N ALA A 303 -5.79 -21.24 -13.68
CA ALA A 303 -5.06 -22.50 -13.68
C ALA A 303 -3.89 -22.47 -12.67
N ILE A 304 -3.15 -21.37 -12.60
CA ILE A 304 -2.05 -21.19 -11.64
C ILE A 304 -2.59 -21.14 -10.21
N GLY A 305 -3.62 -20.34 -9.97
CA GLY A 305 -4.23 -20.19 -8.64
C GLY A 305 -4.79 -21.50 -8.09
N GLU A 306 -5.59 -22.21 -8.88
CA GLU A 306 -6.17 -23.52 -8.51
C GLU A 306 -5.09 -24.55 -8.18
N LEU A 307 -4.07 -24.66 -9.03
CA LEU A 307 -3.01 -25.64 -8.82
C LEU A 307 -2.16 -25.30 -7.59
N PHE A 308 -1.90 -24.01 -7.37
CA PHE A 308 -1.16 -23.55 -6.19
C PHE A 308 -1.88 -23.97 -4.89
N ILE A 309 -3.20 -23.75 -4.81
CA ILE A 309 -4.00 -24.11 -3.64
C ILE A 309 -3.93 -25.62 -3.40
N ARG A 310 -4.12 -26.44 -4.43
CA ARG A 310 -4.06 -27.91 -4.29
C ARG A 310 -2.70 -28.41 -3.83
N ILE A 311 -1.61 -27.82 -4.35
CA ILE A 311 -0.25 -28.17 -3.91
C ILE A 311 -0.02 -27.76 -2.45
N PHE A 312 -0.56 -26.60 -2.06
CA PHE A 312 -0.51 -26.15 -0.68
C PHE A 312 -1.29 -27.08 0.26
N GLU A 313 -2.48 -27.54 -0.16
CA GLU A 313 -3.28 -28.53 0.55
C GLU A 313 -2.55 -29.87 0.69
N ASP A 314 -1.94 -30.37 -0.40
CA ASP A 314 -1.14 -31.59 -0.38
C ASP A 314 0.03 -31.49 0.61
N ALA A 315 0.70 -30.35 0.63
CA ALA A 315 1.83 -30.08 1.55
C ALA A 315 1.38 -30.02 3.03
N LYS A 316 0.13 -29.59 3.28
CA LYS A 316 -0.50 -29.59 4.61
C LYS A 316 -0.72 -31.02 5.14
N GLY A 317 -0.86 -32.04 4.28
CA GLY A 317 -1.14 -33.44 4.68
C GLY A 317 -0.15 -34.04 5.68
N GLY A 318 0.97 -33.38 5.98
CA GLY A 318 1.90 -33.69 7.08
C GLY A 318 1.74 -32.82 8.33
N LEU A 319 0.78 -31.88 8.36
CA LEU A 319 0.58 -30.86 9.39
C LEU A 319 -0.88 -30.85 9.87
N GLU A 320 -1.47 -32.02 10.12
CA GLU A 320 -2.89 -32.18 10.51
C GLU A 320 -3.25 -31.45 11.82
N ASP A 321 -2.26 -31.13 12.64
CA ASP A 321 -2.40 -30.40 13.90
C ASP A 321 -2.30 -28.86 13.77
N ALA A 322 -2.04 -28.33 12.56
CA ALA A 322 -2.02 -26.90 12.32
C ALA A 322 -3.45 -26.33 12.30
N LYS A 323 -3.73 -25.42 13.24
CA LYS A 323 -5.04 -24.76 13.39
C LYS A 323 -5.07 -23.33 12.87
N PHE A 324 -3.91 -22.73 12.65
CA PHE A 324 -3.78 -21.33 12.28
C PHE A 324 -3.13 -21.18 10.91
N LEU A 325 -3.68 -20.27 10.08
CA LEU A 325 -3.12 -19.88 8.80
C LEU A 325 -2.65 -18.43 8.87
N VAL A 326 -1.38 -18.22 8.59
CA VAL A 326 -0.79 -16.88 8.53
C VAL A 326 -1.06 -16.25 7.18
N GLN A 327 -1.65 -15.06 7.18
CA GLN A 327 -1.92 -14.26 5.99
C GLN A 327 -1.25 -12.89 6.08
N GLY A 328 -0.65 -12.44 4.96
CA GLY A 328 -0.03 -11.12 4.83
C GLY A 328 -1.00 -10.03 4.40
N THR A 329 -2.24 -10.03 4.91
CA THR A 329 -3.25 -8.99 4.65
C THR A 329 -2.75 -7.63 5.14
N LEU A 330 -2.84 -6.60 4.30
CA LEU A 330 -2.43 -5.24 4.63
C LEU A 330 -3.62 -4.35 4.98
N TYR A 331 -3.34 -3.19 5.60
CA TYR A 331 -4.38 -2.26 5.99
C TYR A 331 -5.20 -1.72 4.79
N PRO A 332 -4.62 -1.36 3.63
CA PRO A 332 -5.39 -1.01 2.44
C PRO A 332 -6.37 -2.11 2.00
N ASP A 333 -5.97 -3.39 2.06
CA ASP A 333 -6.84 -4.52 1.70
C ASP A 333 -8.08 -4.57 2.61
N VAL A 334 -7.91 -4.23 3.89
CA VAL A 334 -9.01 -4.18 4.88
C VAL A 334 -9.97 -3.05 4.57
N ILE A 335 -9.46 -1.86 4.23
CA ILE A 335 -10.28 -0.69 3.90
C ILE A 335 -11.10 -0.97 2.65
N GLU A 336 -10.47 -1.45 1.59
CA GLU A 336 -11.14 -1.76 0.32
C GLU A 336 -12.22 -2.83 0.48
N SER A 337 -12.02 -3.83 1.35
CA SER A 337 -13.01 -4.89 1.58
C SER A 337 -14.23 -4.46 2.39
N GLY A 338 -14.17 -3.35 3.08
CA GLY A 338 -15.29 -2.79 3.83
C GLY A 338 -16.34 -2.11 2.94
N THR A 339 -16.04 -1.84 1.67
CA THR A 339 -16.99 -1.25 0.71
C THR A 339 -17.79 -2.35 0.01
N LYS A 340 -19.12 -2.17 -0.13
CA LYS A 340 -20.05 -3.19 -0.68
C LYS A 340 -19.71 -3.65 -2.12
N ASP A 341 -18.97 -2.83 -2.88
CA ASP A 341 -18.56 -3.14 -4.24
C ASP A 341 -17.23 -3.92 -4.32
N ALA A 342 -16.41 -3.86 -3.28
CA ALA A 342 -15.10 -4.51 -3.24
C ALA A 342 -15.14 -6.02 -2.99
N ALA A 343 -16.25 -6.55 -2.45
CA ALA A 343 -16.43 -8.00 -2.27
C ALA A 343 -16.34 -8.80 -3.60
N LYS A 344 -16.55 -8.13 -4.75
CA LYS A 344 -16.44 -8.72 -6.09
C LYS A 344 -15.01 -8.63 -6.69
N ILE A 345 -14.19 -7.70 -6.22
CA ILE A 345 -12.83 -7.47 -6.73
C ILE A 345 -11.80 -8.32 -5.95
N LYS A 346 -12.16 -8.79 -4.75
CA LYS A 346 -11.28 -9.50 -3.80
C LYS A 346 -10.82 -10.89 -4.20
N SER A 347 -11.39 -11.51 -5.24
CA SER A 347 -10.92 -12.82 -5.71
C SER A 347 -9.53 -12.78 -6.37
N HIS A 348 -8.95 -11.60 -6.59
CA HIS A 348 -7.75 -11.43 -7.40
C HIS A 348 -6.46 -11.08 -6.62
N HIS A 349 -6.54 -10.63 -5.37
CA HIS A 349 -5.38 -10.16 -4.59
C HIS A 349 -4.95 -11.11 -3.46
N ASN A 350 -5.84 -11.92 -2.91
CA ASN A 350 -5.47 -13.04 -2.06
C ASN A 350 -5.26 -14.27 -2.95
N VAL A 351 -4.21 -15.03 -2.71
CA VAL A 351 -3.95 -16.35 -3.30
C VAL A 351 -5.27 -17.09 -3.40
N GLY A 352 -5.82 -17.23 -4.61
CA GLY A 352 -7.18 -17.60 -5.01
C GLY A 352 -8.00 -18.17 -3.87
N GLY A 353 -9.17 -17.59 -3.61
CA GLY A 353 -9.96 -17.82 -2.40
C GLY A 353 -9.77 -19.18 -1.77
N LEU A 354 -9.33 -19.19 -0.52
CA LEU A 354 -9.24 -20.44 0.24
C LEU A 354 -10.59 -21.15 0.14
N PRO A 355 -10.62 -22.47 -0.10
CA PRO A 355 -11.86 -23.22 -0.10
C PRO A 355 -12.64 -22.99 1.19
N ASP A 356 -13.96 -22.84 1.08
CA ASP A 356 -14.87 -22.59 2.22
C ASP A 356 -14.86 -23.71 3.28
N ASP A 357 -14.21 -24.84 2.98
CA ASP A 357 -14.07 -26.02 3.82
C ASP A 357 -12.76 -26.10 4.63
N MET A 358 -11.93 -25.05 4.59
CA MET A 358 -10.72 -24.97 5.41
C MET A 358 -11.02 -24.43 6.82
N ASP A 359 -10.99 -25.31 7.82
CA ASP A 359 -11.11 -24.98 9.26
C ASP A 359 -9.81 -24.38 9.84
N PHE A 360 -9.41 -23.20 9.35
CA PHE A 360 -8.29 -22.43 9.92
C PHE A 360 -8.75 -21.14 10.58
N GLU A 361 -8.16 -20.82 11.72
CA GLU A 361 -8.18 -19.47 12.26
C GLU A 361 -7.09 -18.63 11.59
N LEU A 362 -7.44 -17.43 11.12
CA LEU A 362 -6.49 -16.55 10.45
C LEU A 362 -5.63 -15.78 11.45
N VAL A 363 -4.32 -15.76 11.21
CA VAL A 363 -3.35 -14.89 11.89
C VAL A 363 -2.88 -13.85 10.88
N GLU A 364 -3.30 -12.61 11.05
CA GLU A 364 -3.06 -11.50 10.12
C GLU A 364 -2.18 -10.40 10.77
N PRO A 365 -0.89 -10.63 10.93
CA PRO A 365 -0.02 -9.73 11.71
C PRO A 365 0.21 -8.36 11.07
N LEU A 366 -0.09 -8.21 9.79
CA LEU A 366 0.13 -6.98 9.02
C LEU A 366 -1.16 -6.18 8.78
N ARG A 367 -2.30 -6.65 9.30
CA ARG A 367 -3.64 -6.13 9.00
C ARG A 367 -3.81 -4.64 9.31
N THR A 368 -3.02 -4.11 10.22
CA THR A 368 -3.04 -2.69 10.60
C THR A 368 -1.95 -1.86 9.94
N LEU A 369 -1.11 -2.44 9.09
CA LEU A 369 0.09 -1.80 8.54
C LEU A 369 -0.09 -1.40 7.07
N PHE A 370 0.44 -0.23 6.72
CA PHE A 370 0.66 0.15 5.33
C PHE A 370 1.91 -0.55 4.76
N LYS A 371 2.00 -0.62 3.45
CA LYS A 371 3.09 -1.31 2.74
C LYS A 371 4.49 -0.80 3.09
N ASP A 372 4.64 0.49 3.28
CA ASP A 372 5.91 1.12 3.68
C ASP A 372 6.29 0.78 5.13
N GLU A 373 5.29 0.68 6.04
CA GLU A 373 5.51 0.22 7.42
C GLU A 373 5.94 -1.26 7.44
N VAL A 374 5.29 -2.11 6.63
CA VAL A 374 5.69 -3.52 6.48
C VAL A 374 7.14 -3.66 6.06
N ARG A 375 7.60 -2.85 5.10
CA ARG A 375 9.02 -2.85 4.69
C ARG A 375 9.94 -2.44 5.83
N LYS A 376 9.60 -1.39 6.57
CA LYS A 376 10.39 -0.95 7.73
C LYS A 376 10.45 -2.03 8.83
N VAL A 377 9.31 -2.66 9.13
CA VAL A 377 9.24 -3.81 10.04
C VAL A 377 10.11 -4.96 9.54
N GLY A 378 10.08 -5.27 8.26
CA GLY A 378 10.92 -6.30 7.64
C GLY A 378 12.43 -6.02 7.83
N THR A 379 12.85 -4.78 7.63
CA THR A 379 14.25 -4.35 7.89
C THR A 379 14.63 -4.51 9.36
N GLU A 380 13.75 -4.08 10.28
CA GLU A 380 13.98 -4.21 11.73
C GLU A 380 14.02 -5.68 12.19
N LEU A 381 13.30 -6.57 11.52
CA LEU A 381 13.35 -8.03 11.73
C LEU A 381 14.60 -8.68 11.13
N GLY A 382 15.47 -7.94 10.44
CA GLY A 382 16.70 -8.43 9.83
C GLY A 382 16.49 -9.21 8.53
N LEU A 383 15.39 -9.00 7.85
CA LEU A 383 15.22 -9.55 6.50
C LEU A 383 16.13 -8.83 5.50
N PRO A 384 16.71 -9.55 4.51
CA PRO A 384 17.56 -8.95 3.50
C PRO A 384 16.83 -7.88 2.65
N ASP A 385 17.57 -6.84 2.28
CA ASP A 385 17.05 -5.75 1.43
C ASP A 385 16.45 -6.26 0.11
N GLU A 386 17.02 -7.30 -0.47
CA GLU A 386 16.53 -7.94 -1.69
C GLU A 386 15.11 -8.55 -1.54
N ILE A 387 14.68 -8.84 -0.33
CA ILE A 387 13.31 -9.29 -0.03
C ILE A 387 12.44 -8.10 0.36
N VAL A 388 12.90 -7.27 1.30
CA VAL A 388 12.14 -6.15 1.86
C VAL A 388 11.79 -5.11 0.79
N TRP A 389 12.77 -4.79 -0.06
CA TRP A 389 12.62 -3.74 -1.08
C TRP A 389 12.38 -4.28 -2.48
N ARG A 390 12.05 -5.56 -2.55
CA ARG A 390 11.69 -6.18 -3.83
C ARG A 390 10.56 -5.40 -4.50
N GLN A 391 10.74 -5.12 -5.80
CA GLN A 391 9.68 -4.57 -6.63
C GLN A 391 8.49 -5.54 -6.70
N PRO A 392 7.26 -5.04 -6.84
CA PRO A 392 6.07 -5.88 -6.98
C PRO A 392 6.26 -6.98 -8.03
N PHE A 393 5.70 -8.15 -7.75
CA PHE A 393 5.71 -9.29 -8.66
C PHE A 393 4.34 -9.95 -8.62
N PRO A 394 3.73 -10.24 -9.78
CA PRO A 394 2.38 -10.77 -9.82
C PRO A 394 2.31 -12.18 -9.24
N GLY A 395 1.19 -12.55 -8.60
CA GLY A 395 0.98 -13.89 -8.06
C GLY A 395 1.18 -15.03 -9.07
N PRO A 396 0.71 -14.90 -10.33
CA PRO A 396 0.97 -15.88 -11.38
C PRO A 396 2.42 -15.90 -11.89
N GLY A 397 3.30 -15.07 -11.35
CA GLY A 397 4.70 -15.01 -11.74
C GLY A 397 4.92 -14.59 -13.19
N LEU A 398 5.95 -15.16 -13.82
CA LEU A 398 6.27 -14.90 -15.22
C LEU A 398 5.21 -15.42 -16.20
N GLY A 399 4.25 -16.24 -15.75
CA GLY A 399 3.18 -16.76 -16.59
C GLY A 399 2.33 -15.68 -17.25
N VAL A 400 2.15 -14.50 -16.60
CA VAL A 400 1.43 -13.33 -17.15
C VAL A 400 2.34 -12.29 -17.80
N ARG A 401 3.63 -12.61 -17.94
CA ARG A 401 4.60 -11.82 -18.72
C ARG A 401 5.04 -12.51 -19.99
N ILE A 402 4.51 -13.71 -20.25
CA ILE A 402 4.60 -14.40 -21.53
C ILE A 402 3.23 -14.26 -22.20
N ILE A 403 3.15 -13.40 -23.22
CA ILE A 403 1.90 -13.18 -23.96
C ILE A 403 1.70 -14.35 -24.91
N GLY A 404 0.70 -15.17 -24.63
CA GLY A 404 0.46 -16.44 -25.34
C GLY A 404 0.79 -17.67 -24.49
N GLU A 405 1.15 -18.79 -25.15
CA GLU A 405 1.45 -20.05 -24.46
C GLU A 405 2.72 -20.00 -23.63
N VAL A 406 2.63 -20.46 -22.37
CA VAL A 406 3.75 -20.56 -21.43
C VAL A 406 4.47 -21.90 -21.60
N THR A 407 5.76 -21.86 -21.94
CA THR A 407 6.60 -23.07 -22.05
C THR A 407 7.89 -22.90 -21.22
N PRO A 408 8.54 -24.01 -20.78
CA PRO A 408 9.80 -23.93 -20.04
C PRO A 408 10.87 -23.07 -20.74
N ASP A 409 11.05 -23.25 -22.06
CA ASP A 409 12.05 -22.49 -22.84
C ASP A 409 11.77 -21.00 -22.85
N LYS A 410 10.49 -20.59 -22.97
CA LYS A 410 10.10 -19.18 -22.93
C LYS A 410 10.27 -18.58 -21.53
N VAL A 411 9.99 -19.37 -20.48
CA VAL A 411 10.21 -18.93 -19.10
C VAL A 411 11.70 -18.74 -18.84
N GLU A 412 12.57 -19.67 -19.23
CA GLU A 412 14.02 -19.52 -19.08
C GLU A 412 14.54 -18.28 -19.83
N MET A 413 14.06 -18.08 -21.06
CA MET A 413 14.41 -16.91 -21.87
C MET A 413 13.99 -15.60 -21.20
N LEU A 414 12.76 -15.55 -20.68
CA LEU A 414 12.22 -14.38 -19.97
C LEU A 414 12.94 -14.16 -18.64
N GLN A 415 13.26 -15.20 -17.88
CA GLN A 415 14.03 -15.10 -16.64
C GLN A 415 15.38 -14.41 -16.86
N LYS A 416 16.09 -14.78 -17.90
CA LYS A 416 17.39 -14.17 -18.26
C LYS A 416 17.22 -12.71 -18.67
N ALA A 417 16.23 -12.41 -19.52
CA ALA A 417 15.97 -11.04 -19.96
C ALA A 417 15.53 -10.14 -18.79
N ASP A 418 14.65 -10.63 -17.91
CA ASP A 418 14.21 -9.92 -16.72
C ASP A 418 15.35 -9.67 -15.72
N ALA A 419 16.25 -10.64 -15.54
CA ALA A 419 17.43 -10.49 -14.70
C ALA A 419 18.31 -9.34 -15.18
N ILE A 420 18.58 -9.27 -16.51
CA ILE A 420 19.36 -8.17 -17.11
C ILE A 420 18.69 -6.81 -16.86
N VAL A 421 17.37 -6.70 -17.06
CA VAL A 421 16.64 -5.45 -16.80
C VAL A 421 16.82 -4.99 -15.36
N ARG A 422 16.64 -5.90 -14.40
CA ARG A 422 16.77 -5.59 -12.96
C ARG A 422 18.20 -5.22 -12.57
N GLU A 423 19.20 -5.94 -13.08
CA GLU A 423 20.62 -5.67 -12.85
C GLU A 423 21.01 -4.27 -13.35
N GLU A 424 20.59 -3.91 -14.56
CA GLU A 424 20.91 -2.63 -15.16
C GLU A 424 20.21 -1.47 -14.45
N VAL A 425 18.95 -1.64 -14.00
CA VAL A 425 18.23 -0.66 -13.18
C VAL A 425 18.95 -0.45 -11.84
N LYS A 426 19.37 -1.54 -11.19
CA LYS A 426 20.12 -1.51 -9.92
C LYS A 426 21.49 -0.83 -10.10
N ALA A 427 22.22 -1.18 -11.15
CA ALA A 427 23.53 -0.59 -11.46
C ALA A 427 23.43 0.91 -11.79
N ALA A 428 22.30 1.37 -12.32
CA ALA A 428 22.03 2.78 -12.58
C ALA A 428 21.56 3.56 -11.32
N GLY A 429 21.38 2.89 -10.17
CA GLY A 429 20.89 3.52 -8.93
C GLY A 429 19.41 3.91 -8.95
N LEU A 430 18.62 3.40 -9.92
CA LEU A 430 17.22 3.75 -10.14
C LEU A 430 16.22 2.81 -9.43
N GLU A 431 16.70 1.81 -8.72
CA GLU A 431 15.87 0.76 -8.11
C GLU A 431 14.80 1.29 -7.15
N ARG A 432 15.06 2.43 -6.49
CA ARG A 432 14.15 3.07 -5.54
C ARG A 432 13.19 4.06 -6.18
N GLU A 433 13.56 4.64 -7.32
CA GLU A 433 12.75 5.62 -8.05
C GLU A 433 11.72 4.94 -8.95
N ILE A 434 12.05 3.76 -9.47
CA ILE A 434 11.20 2.99 -10.36
C ILE A 434 10.33 2.05 -9.52
N TRP A 435 9.01 2.22 -9.63
CA TRP A 435 8.06 1.34 -8.93
C TRP A 435 8.22 -0.13 -9.35
N GLN A 436 8.32 -0.36 -10.66
CA GLN A 436 8.46 -1.70 -11.23
C GLN A 436 9.15 -1.63 -12.59
N ALA A 437 10.16 -2.49 -12.80
CA ALA A 437 10.84 -2.68 -14.07
C ALA A 437 10.99 -4.17 -14.38
N PHE A 438 10.61 -4.60 -15.58
CA PHE A 438 10.58 -6.00 -15.96
C PHE A 438 10.61 -6.19 -17.48
N ALA A 439 10.86 -7.43 -17.89
CA ALA A 439 10.74 -7.85 -19.28
C ALA A 439 9.42 -8.59 -19.52
N VAL A 440 8.88 -8.46 -20.74
CA VAL A 440 7.72 -9.19 -21.28
C VAL A 440 8.14 -9.92 -22.55
N LEU A 441 7.68 -11.15 -22.73
CA LEU A 441 7.96 -11.97 -23.91
C LEU A 441 6.67 -12.25 -24.68
N PRO A 442 6.36 -11.49 -25.74
CA PRO A 442 5.22 -11.81 -26.60
C PRO A 442 5.55 -12.99 -27.54
N ASP A 443 4.59 -13.90 -27.70
CA ASP A 443 4.72 -15.09 -28.56
C ASP A 443 4.53 -14.74 -30.04
N ILE A 444 5.38 -13.87 -30.53
CA ILE A 444 5.50 -13.50 -31.94
C ILE A 444 6.94 -13.65 -32.41
N ARG A 445 7.13 -13.80 -33.73
CA ARG A 445 8.46 -13.91 -34.31
C ARG A 445 8.87 -12.62 -35.01
N SER A 446 10.07 -12.15 -34.69
CA SER A 446 10.73 -11.01 -35.31
C SER A 446 11.85 -11.49 -36.21
N VAL A 447 11.97 -10.86 -37.37
CA VAL A 447 13.11 -11.09 -38.27
C VAL A 447 14.34 -10.34 -37.76
N GLY A 448 15.46 -11.02 -37.68
CA GLY A 448 16.76 -10.45 -37.37
C GLY A 448 17.81 -10.87 -38.40
N VAL A 449 18.94 -10.22 -38.37
CA VAL A 449 20.14 -10.60 -39.10
C VAL A 449 21.26 -10.77 -38.10
N MET A 450 21.81 -11.96 -38.00
CA MET A 450 22.95 -12.28 -37.13
C MET A 450 24.06 -12.91 -38.02
N GLY A 451 25.16 -12.19 -38.14
CA GLY A 451 26.16 -12.51 -39.18
C GLY A 451 25.55 -12.32 -40.57
N ASP A 452 25.72 -13.30 -41.45
CA ASP A 452 25.23 -13.27 -42.84
C ASP A 452 23.88 -13.98 -43.01
N GLU A 453 23.24 -14.46 -41.91
CA GLU A 453 22.02 -15.24 -41.97
C GLU A 453 20.83 -14.50 -41.39
N ARG A 454 19.61 -14.73 -41.94
CA ARG A 454 18.36 -14.31 -41.36
C ARG A 454 18.00 -15.20 -40.18
N THR A 455 17.67 -14.57 -39.06
CA THR A 455 17.18 -15.25 -37.86
C THR A 455 15.74 -14.89 -37.56
N TYR A 456 15.01 -15.82 -36.93
CA TYR A 456 13.65 -15.63 -36.48
C TYR A 456 13.60 -15.83 -34.96
N GLY A 457 13.65 -14.73 -34.20
CA GLY A 457 13.66 -14.73 -32.75
C GLY A 457 12.43 -14.07 -32.17
N TYR A 458 12.33 -14.10 -30.84
CA TYR A 458 11.31 -13.37 -30.11
C TYR A 458 11.76 -11.91 -29.88
N PRO A 459 10.84 -10.95 -29.85
CA PRO A 459 11.13 -9.65 -29.25
C PRO A 459 10.99 -9.74 -27.74
N ALA A 460 11.83 -9.03 -26.99
CA ALA A 460 11.61 -8.71 -25.58
C ALA A 460 11.10 -7.27 -25.46
N ILE A 461 10.11 -7.05 -24.62
CA ILE A 461 9.59 -5.72 -24.32
C ILE A 461 10.00 -5.36 -22.90
N ILE A 462 10.68 -4.24 -22.73
CA ILE A 462 11.02 -3.67 -21.44
C ILE A 462 9.85 -2.80 -21.00
N ARG A 463 9.32 -3.04 -19.81
CA ARG A 463 8.34 -2.22 -19.14
C ARG A 463 8.94 -1.65 -17.86
N ALA A 464 9.00 -0.32 -17.73
CA ALA A 464 9.39 0.34 -16.49
C ALA A 464 8.42 1.48 -16.20
N VAL A 465 7.91 1.54 -14.96
CA VAL A 465 6.90 2.51 -14.55
C VAL A 465 7.25 3.15 -13.22
N THR A 466 6.83 4.41 -13.06
CA THR A 466 6.79 5.14 -11.80
C THR A 466 5.34 5.21 -11.32
N SER A 467 5.13 5.02 -10.03
CA SER A 467 3.82 5.09 -9.38
C SER A 467 4.00 5.32 -7.89
N GLU A 468 2.98 5.82 -7.22
CA GLU A 468 2.93 5.92 -5.75
C GLU A 468 2.07 4.79 -5.13
N ASP A 469 0.98 4.43 -5.80
CA ASP A 469 -0.06 3.55 -5.26
C ASP A 469 -0.50 2.41 -6.21
N ALA A 470 0.10 2.31 -7.38
CA ALA A 470 -0.28 1.42 -8.48
C ALA A 470 -1.66 1.68 -9.10
N MET A 471 -2.44 2.64 -8.60
CA MET A 471 -3.74 3.02 -9.20
C MET A 471 -3.52 3.75 -10.52
N THR A 472 -2.57 4.68 -10.51
CA THR A 472 -2.07 5.37 -11.70
C THR A 472 -0.56 5.10 -11.83
N ALA A 473 -0.07 5.03 -13.06
CA ALA A 473 1.35 4.87 -13.33
C ALA A 473 1.74 5.60 -14.61
N ASP A 474 2.93 6.16 -14.62
CA ASP A 474 3.53 6.69 -15.84
C ASP A 474 4.73 5.83 -16.23
N TRP A 475 5.07 5.77 -17.52
CA TRP A 475 6.27 5.07 -17.95
C TRP A 475 7.52 5.84 -17.48
N ALA A 476 8.52 5.13 -17.00
CA ALA A 476 9.77 5.71 -16.53
C ALA A 476 10.61 6.23 -17.70
N ARG A 477 11.14 7.47 -17.60
CA ARG A 477 12.02 8.03 -18.63
C ARG A 477 13.44 7.58 -18.38
N LEU A 478 13.72 6.30 -18.71
CA LEU A 478 15.05 5.74 -18.56
C LEU A 478 16.06 6.45 -19.47
N PRO A 479 17.31 6.69 -19.01
CA PRO A 479 18.39 7.19 -19.88
C PRO A 479 18.58 6.31 -21.12
N TYR A 480 18.81 6.92 -22.27
CA TYR A 480 19.01 6.17 -23.53
C TYR A 480 20.19 5.20 -23.44
N GLU A 481 21.26 5.58 -22.78
CA GLU A 481 22.44 4.73 -22.56
C GLU A 481 22.11 3.49 -21.71
N LEU A 482 21.14 3.61 -20.79
CA LEU A 482 20.66 2.48 -20.02
C LEU A 482 19.84 1.53 -20.91
N LEU A 483 18.94 2.07 -21.72
CA LEU A 483 18.15 1.27 -22.68
C LEU A 483 19.06 0.59 -23.72
N GLU A 484 20.11 1.26 -24.20
CA GLU A 484 21.11 0.69 -25.10
C GLU A 484 21.85 -0.50 -24.45
N ARG A 485 22.32 -0.35 -23.20
CA ARG A 485 22.98 -1.45 -22.48
C ARG A 485 22.03 -2.64 -22.26
N MET A 486 20.80 -2.39 -21.80
CA MET A 486 19.79 -3.45 -21.63
C MET A 486 19.55 -4.19 -22.95
N SER A 487 19.33 -3.45 -24.04
CA SER A 487 19.10 -4.03 -25.37
C SER A 487 20.29 -4.85 -25.84
N SER A 488 21.49 -4.31 -25.73
CA SER A 488 22.74 -5.00 -26.14
C SER A 488 22.95 -6.29 -25.33
N ARG A 489 22.79 -6.24 -24.00
CA ARG A 489 22.93 -7.40 -23.12
C ARG A 489 21.86 -8.46 -23.42
N ILE A 490 20.60 -8.08 -23.52
CA ILE A 490 19.50 -9.03 -23.79
C ILE A 490 19.75 -9.78 -25.11
N ILE A 491 20.11 -9.06 -26.18
CA ILE A 491 20.36 -9.69 -27.50
C ILE A 491 21.57 -10.61 -27.47
N ASN A 492 22.62 -10.25 -26.75
CA ASN A 492 23.87 -11.01 -26.74
C ASN A 492 23.88 -12.16 -25.72
N GLU A 493 23.18 -12.02 -24.60
CA GLU A 493 23.22 -12.97 -23.48
C GLU A 493 22.01 -13.92 -23.45
N VAL A 494 20.90 -13.59 -24.16
CA VAL A 494 19.68 -14.40 -24.16
C VAL A 494 19.40 -15.00 -25.53
N PRO A 495 19.82 -16.25 -25.78
CA PRO A 495 19.57 -16.92 -27.05
C PRO A 495 18.07 -16.98 -27.37
N GLY A 496 17.71 -16.69 -28.62
CA GLY A 496 16.32 -16.70 -29.09
C GLY A 496 15.65 -15.33 -29.08
N ILE A 497 16.23 -14.31 -28.46
CA ILE A 497 15.79 -12.91 -28.55
C ILE A 497 16.64 -12.17 -29.58
N ASN A 498 15.97 -11.50 -30.53
CA ASN A 498 16.65 -10.74 -31.59
C ASN A 498 16.17 -9.28 -31.70
N ARG A 499 15.31 -8.84 -30.81
CA ARG A 499 14.78 -7.48 -30.79
C ARG A 499 14.38 -7.07 -29.37
N VAL A 500 14.60 -5.79 -29.05
CA VAL A 500 14.13 -5.19 -27.79
C VAL A 500 13.27 -3.96 -28.12
N ALA A 501 12.14 -3.81 -27.43
CA ALA A 501 11.27 -2.65 -27.48
C ALA A 501 11.07 -2.08 -26.06
N TYR A 502 10.71 -0.80 -25.97
CA TYR A 502 10.37 -0.15 -24.68
C TYR A 502 8.92 0.30 -24.70
N ASP A 503 8.14 -0.09 -23.70
CA ASP A 503 6.74 0.28 -23.56
C ASP A 503 6.59 1.66 -22.88
N ILE A 504 6.06 2.62 -23.62
CA ILE A 504 5.88 4.03 -23.19
C ILE A 504 4.42 4.36 -22.86
N THR A 505 3.63 3.38 -22.46
CA THR A 505 2.20 3.55 -22.17
C THR A 505 1.98 3.86 -20.69
N SER A 506 1.16 4.88 -20.39
CA SER A 506 0.73 5.22 -19.03
C SER A 506 -0.46 4.36 -18.59
N LYS A 507 -0.69 4.26 -17.28
CA LYS A 507 -1.91 3.70 -16.70
C LYS A 507 -2.75 4.83 -16.06
N PRO A 508 -4.00 5.07 -16.49
CA PRO A 508 -4.63 4.52 -17.70
C PRO A 508 -4.01 5.07 -18.98
N PRO A 509 -4.31 4.53 -20.20
CA PRO A 509 -5.27 3.44 -20.49
C PRO A 509 -4.67 2.04 -20.37
N GLY A 510 -3.34 1.89 -20.37
CA GLY A 510 -2.71 0.60 -20.17
C GLY A 510 -2.77 0.14 -18.70
N THR A 511 -2.39 -1.11 -18.45
CA THR A 511 -2.10 -1.65 -17.11
C THR A 511 -0.59 -1.64 -16.85
N ILE A 512 -0.15 -1.93 -15.62
CA ILE A 512 1.28 -2.09 -15.33
C ILE A 512 1.75 -3.40 -15.95
N GLU A 513 1.13 -4.53 -15.57
CA GLU A 513 1.37 -5.83 -16.21
C GLU A 513 0.68 -5.87 -17.60
N TRP A 514 1.16 -6.72 -18.49
CA TRP A 514 0.62 -6.86 -19.85
C TRP A 514 -0.56 -7.84 -19.93
N GLU A 515 -0.60 -8.84 -19.04
CA GLU A 515 -1.72 -9.78 -18.88
C GLU A 515 -2.26 -9.79 -17.46
#